data_436694dd1e8f71d87599f93ed99fae1e
#
_entry.id   436694dd1e8f71d87599f93ed99fae1e
#
_cell.length_a   1.000
_cell.length_b   1.000
_cell.length_c   1.000
_cell.angle_alpha   90.00
_cell.angle_beta   90.00
_cell.angle_gamma   90.00
#
_symmetry.space_group_name_H-M   'P 1'
#
loop_
_entity.id
_entity.type
_entity.pdbx_description
1 polymer ?
#
loop_
_entity_poly.entity_id
_entity_poly.type
_entity_poly.pdbx_seq_one_letter_code
_entity_poly.pdbx_strand_id
1 'polypeptide(L)'
;MFHEFGHGLQHMLTRVEHGDAAGINNVEWDAVELPSQFMENWCYDRPTLYSFAKHYQTGEPLPEELFQKIKAAKDFQAGMQMIRQLYFGAMDMELHSNFGEFLSLFYDVPNVF
;
A
#
# COMPACT_ATOMS: atom_id res chain seq x y z
N MET A 1 7.26 8.92 6.12
CA MET A 1 7.86 10.05 5.35
C MET A 1 7.87 9.76 3.84
N PHE A 2 8.59 8.76 3.32
CA PHE A 2 8.61 8.46 1.86
C PHE A 2 7.21 8.20 1.28
N HIS A 3 6.42 7.39 1.94
CA HIS A 3 5.02 7.13 1.58
C HIS A 3 4.21 8.43 1.43
N GLU A 4 4.16 9.23 2.47
CA GLU A 4 3.43 10.51 2.47
C GLU A 4 3.97 11.50 1.44
N PHE A 5 5.28 11.48 1.22
CA PHE A 5 5.88 12.30 0.17
C PHE A 5 5.48 11.82 -1.23
N GLY A 6 5.23 10.54 -1.41
CA GLY A 6 4.65 9.99 -2.64
C GLY A 6 3.27 10.58 -2.96
N HIS A 7 2.40 10.71 -1.97
CA HIS A 7 1.13 11.44 -2.13
C HIS A 7 1.36 12.91 -2.46
N GLY A 8 2.30 13.55 -1.76
CA GLY A 8 2.68 14.94 -2.03
C GLY A 8 3.18 15.14 -3.46
N LEU A 9 4.03 14.25 -3.97
CA LEU A 9 4.51 14.30 -5.35
C LEU A 9 3.37 14.17 -6.37
N GLN A 10 2.44 13.24 -6.15
CA GLN A 10 1.27 13.10 -7.01
C GLN A 10 0.46 14.39 -7.07
N HIS A 11 0.26 15.04 -5.92
CA HIS A 11 -0.49 16.28 -5.86
C HIS A 11 0.26 17.45 -6.52
N MET A 12 1.56 17.58 -6.27
CA MET A 12 2.37 18.68 -6.80
C MET A 12 2.68 18.60 -8.30
N LEU A 13 2.76 17.37 -8.84
CA LEU A 13 3.14 17.13 -10.23
C LEU A 13 1.93 16.99 -11.18
N THR A 14 0.73 17.26 -10.69
CA THR A 14 -0.47 17.21 -11.53
C THR A 14 -0.36 18.17 -12.72
N ARG A 15 -0.90 17.75 -13.86
CA ARG A 15 -1.05 18.58 -15.05
C ARG A 15 -2.52 18.88 -15.34
N VAL A 16 -3.42 18.46 -14.44
CA VAL A 16 -4.84 18.71 -14.55
C VAL A 16 -5.13 20.11 -14.05
N GLU A 17 -5.80 20.91 -14.88
CA GLU A 17 -6.12 22.32 -14.57
C GLU A 17 -7.38 22.50 -13.74
N HIS A 18 -8.20 21.47 -13.62
CA HIS A 18 -9.45 21.49 -12.84
C HIS A 18 -9.18 21.01 -11.40
N GLY A 19 -9.36 21.91 -10.42
CA GLY A 19 -9.02 21.68 -9.02
C GLY A 19 -9.67 20.42 -8.43
N ASP A 20 -10.90 20.13 -8.76
CA ASP A 20 -11.63 18.97 -8.24
C ASP A 20 -11.12 17.62 -8.76
N ALA A 21 -10.37 17.62 -9.87
CA ALA A 21 -9.76 16.43 -10.47
C ALA A 21 -8.23 16.49 -10.46
N ALA A 22 -7.65 17.51 -9.86
CA ALA A 22 -6.20 17.73 -9.84
C ALA A 22 -5.53 17.03 -8.66
N GLY A 23 -4.33 16.56 -8.89
CA GLY A 23 -3.49 15.94 -7.85
C GLY A 23 -4.09 14.66 -7.32
N ILE A 24 -4.34 14.61 -6.01
CA ILE A 24 -4.93 13.46 -5.33
C ILE A 24 -6.47 13.47 -5.33
N ASN A 25 -7.09 14.59 -5.78
CA ASN A 25 -8.53 14.72 -5.76
C ASN A 25 -9.19 13.79 -6.80
N ASN A 26 -10.17 13.01 -6.36
CA ASN A 26 -10.92 12.07 -7.20
C ASN A 26 -10.08 11.01 -7.95
N VAL A 27 -8.91 10.66 -7.41
CA VAL A 27 -8.16 9.47 -7.85
C VAL A 27 -8.92 8.23 -7.39
N GLU A 28 -9.03 7.23 -8.28
CA GLU A 28 -9.66 5.96 -7.94
C GLU A 28 -8.96 5.30 -6.75
N TRP A 29 -9.76 4.64 -5.88
CA TRP A 29 -9.27 4.03 -4.63
C TRP A 29 -8.18 2.97 -4.86
N ASP A 30 -8.24 2.26 -5.97
CA ASP A 30 -7.27 1.24 -6.36
C ASP A 30 -5.95 1.82 -6.91
N ALA A 31 -5.93 3.10 -7.26
CA ALA A 31 -4.77 3.81 -7.81
C ALA A 31 -4.16 4.85 -6.85
N VAL A 32 -4.88 5.26 -5.81
CA VAL A 32 -4.46 6.37 -4.93
C VAL A 32 -3.14 6.10 -4.20
N GLU A 33 -2.85 4.86 -3.87
CA GLU A 33 -1.63 4.45 -3.16
C GLU A 33 -0.45 4.11 -4.09
N LEU A 34 -0.62 4.19 -5.40
CA LEU A 34 0.43 3.83 -6.34
C LEU A 34 1.71 4.66 -6.16
N PRO A 35 1.66 6.00 -6.13
CA PRO A 35 2.87 6.81 -5.93
C PRO A 35 3.46 6.69 -4.52
N SER A 36 2.62 6.61 -3.50
CA SER A 36 3.05 6.49 -2.11
C SER A 36 3.78 5.17 -1.84
N GLN A 37 3.18 4.05 -2.25
CA GLN A 37 3.80 2.73 -2.12
C GLN A 37 5.03 2.57 -3.01
N PHE A 38 5.05 3.19 -4.19
CA PHE A 38 6.25 3.22 -5.02
C PHE A 38 7.44 3.87 -4.30
N MET A 39 7.21 4.98 -3.60
CA MET A 39 8.26 5.68 -2.86
C MET A 39 8.81 4.89 -1.68
N GLU A 40 8.05 3.94 -1.12
CA GLU A 40 8.53 3.07 -0.05
C GLU A 40 9.74 2.21 -0.46
N ASN A 41 9.90 1.89 -1.75
CA ASN A 41 11.03 1.12 -2.25
C ASN A 41 12.38 1.73 -1.86
N TRP A 42 12.46 3.05 -1.82
CA TRP A 42 13.67 3.79 -1.48
C TRP A 42 14.10 3.63 -0.03
N CYS A 43 13.19 3.21 0.86
CA CYS A 43 13.51 2.87 2.25
C CYS A 43 14.38 1.62 2.36
N TYR A 44 14.43 0.79 1.32
CA TYR A 44 15.20 -0.46 1.25
C TYR A 44 16.39 -0.37 0.28
N ASP A 45 16.55 0.76 -0.40
CA ASP A 45 17.70 1.03 -1.24
C ASP A 45 18.87 1.52 -0.38
N ARG A 46 19.96 0.74 -0.35
CA ARG A 46 21.09 0.99 0.54
C ARG A 46 21.71 2.37 0.34
N PRO A 47 22.07 2.79 -0.89
CA PRO A 47 22.64 4.12 -1.12
C PRO A 47 21.72 5.24 -0.61
N THR A 48 20.44 5.14 -0.90
CA THR A 48 19.45 6.14 -0.47
C THR A 48 19.35 6.19 1.05
N LEU A 49 19.16 5.04 1.71
CA LEU A 49 18.99 5.00 3.16
C LEU A 49 20.23 5.53 3.88
N TYR A 50 21.43 5.16 3.46
CA TYR A 50 22.69 5.60 4.07
C TYR A 50 23.01 7.07 3.83
N SER A 51 22.37 7.72 2.86
CA SER A 51 22.57 9.15 2.62
C SER A 51 22.00 10.02 3.77
N PHE A 52 20.94 9.58 4.43
CA PHE A 52 20.26 10.34 5.48
C PHE A 52 20.11 9.62 6.82
N ALA A 53 20.13 8.28 6.86
CA ALA A 53 19.97 7.51 8.10
C ALA A 53 21.23 7.57 8.98
N LYS A 54 21.30 8.62 9.78
CA LYS A 54 22.41 8.89 10.69
C LYS A 54 21.90 9.05 12.12
N HIS A 55 22.73 8.67 13.08
CA HIS A 55 22.42 8.87 14.48
C HIS A 55 22.32 10.37 14.78
N TYR A 56 21.23 10.79 15.42
CA TYR A 56 20.87 12.20 15.58
C TYR A 56 21.88 13.00 16.42
N GLN A 57 22.64 12.38 17.32
CA GLN A 57 23.67 13.04 18.14
C GLN A 57 25.08 12.86 17.57
N THR A 58 25.43 11.63 17.16
CA THR A 58 26.81 11.31 16.76
C THR A 58 27.06 11.51 15.27
N GLY A 59 26.00 11.53 14.45
CA GLY A 59 26.12 11.60 13.00
C GLY A 59 26.61 10.28 12.35
N GLU A 60 26.80 9.22 13.13
CA GLU A 60 27.21 7.92 12.62
C GLU A 60 26.15 7.32 11.70
N PRO A 61 26.53 6.69 10.59
CA PRO A 61 25.58 6.06 9.68
C PRO A 61 24.91 4.84 10.32
N LEU A 62 23.75 4.45 9.75
CA LEU A 62 23.06 3.24 10.16
C LEU A 62 24.00 2.03 10.11
N PRO A 63 24.13 1.25 11.22
CA PRO A 63 24.94 0.02 11.21
C PRO A 63 24.44 -1.00 10.18
N GLU A 64 25.37 -1.63 9.47
CA GLU A 64 25.03 -2.64 8.44
C GLU A 64 24.17 -3.79 8.99
N GLU A 65 24.42 -4.23 10.22
CA GLU A 65 23.63 -5.26 10.87
C GLU A 65 22.15 -4.88 10.98
N LEU A 66 21.86 -3.61 11.32
CA LEU A 66 20.47 -3.12 11.39
C LEU A 66 19.84 -3.02 10.02
N PHE A 67 20.59 -2.60 9.00
CA PHE A 67 20.10 -2.60 7.63
C PHE A 67 19.70 -4.00 7.15
N GLN A 68 20.52 -5.01 7.42
CA GLN A 68 20.19 -6.40 7.08
C GLN A 68 18.95 -6.91 7.83
N LYS A 69 18.78 -6.52 9.09
CA LYS A 69 17.55 -6.82 9.85
C LYS A 69 16.30 -6.17 9.25
N ILE A 70 16.40 -4.93 8.79
CA ILE A 70 15.32 -4.23 8.09
C ILE A 70 14.93 -4.98 6.81
N LYS A 71 15.92 -5.41 6.01
CA LYS A 71 15.68 -6.20 4.80
C LYS A 71 15.00 -7.53 5.09
N ALA A 72 15.50 -8.25 6.09
CA ALA A 72 14.91 -9.53 6.49
C ALA A 72 13.48 -9.38 7.01
N ALA A 73 13.21 -8.31 7.77
CA ALA A 73 11.88 -8.01 8.29
C ALA A 73 10.85 -7.73 7.18
N LYS A 74 11.28 -7.14 6.07
CA LYS A 74 10.40 -6.89 4.91
C LYS A 74 9.75 -8.16 4.37
N ASP A 75 10.51 -9.24 4.32
CA ASP A 75 10.07 -10.52 3.76
C ASP A 75 9.40 -11.43 4.80
N PHE A 76 9.50 -11.07 6.08
CA PHE A 76 8.95 -11.87 7.17
C PHE A 76 7.42 -11.96 7.07
N GLN A 77 6.92 -13.18 6.93
CA GLN A 77 5.48 -13.49 6.78
C GLN A 77 4.76 -12.71 5.64
N ALA A 78 5.50 -12.24 4.63
CA ALA A 78 4.92 -11.49 3.50
C ALA A 78 3.86 -12.32 2.75
N GLY A 79 4.05 -13.63 2.61
CA GLY A 79 3.06 -14.54 2.01
C GLY A 79 1.76 -14.62 2.82
N MET A 80 1.85 -14.67 4.15
CA MET A 80 0.66 -14.68 5.01
C MET A 80 -0.11 -13.35 4.91
N GLN A 81 0.60 -12.22 4.87
CA GLN A 81 -0.02 -10.92 4.69
C GLN A 81 -0.72 -10.82 3.33
N MET A 82 -0.11 -11.35 2.27
CA MET A 82 -0.71 -11.40 0.94
C MET A 82 -1.96 -12.26 0.92
N ILE A 83 -1.94 -13.45 1.52
CA ILE A 83 -3.12 -14.34 1.61
C ILE A 83 -4.26 -13.65 2.35
N ARG A 84 -3.96 -12.88 3.40
CA ARG A 84 -4.98 -12.10 4.09
C ARG A 84 -5.65 -11.07 3.17
N GLN A 85 -4.90 -10.35 2.35
CA GLN A 85 -5.45 -9.41 1.38
C GLN A 85 -6.29 -10.13 0.30
N LEU A 86 -5.79 -11.24 -0.20
CA LEU A 86 -6.51 -12.06 -1.18
C LEU A 86 -7.82 -12.62 -0.60
N TYR A 87 -7.83 -12.99 0.68
CA TYR A 87 -9.05 -13.42 1.36
C TYR A 87 -10.13 -12.33 1.35
N PHE A 88 -9.77 -11.09 1.71
CA PHE A 88 -10.71 -9.98 1.67
C PHE A 88 -11.18 -9.68 0.25
N GLY A 89 -10.25 -9.63 -0.71
CA GLY A 89 -10.59 -9.36 -2.11
C GLY A 89 -11.48 -10.44 -2.71
N ALA A 90 -11.20 -11.73 -2.44
CA ALA A 90 -12.02 -12.84 -2.91
C ALA A 90 -13.43 -12.81 -2.29
N MET A 91 -13.52 -12.51 -0.99
CA MET A 91 -14.82 -12.38 -0.32
C MET A 91 -15.63 -11.22 -0.89
N ASP A 92 -14.98 -10.07 -1.11
CA ASP A 92 -15.62 -8.88 -1.68
C ASP A 92 -16.13 -9.15 -3.10
N MET A 93 -15.31 -9.78 -3.94
CA MET A 93 -15.68 -10.17 -5.29
C MET A 93 -16.85 -11.16 -5.31
N GLU A 94 -16.86 -12.15 -4.42
CA GLU A 94 -17.95 -13.11 -4.31
C GLU A 94 -19.26 -12.43 -3.91
N LEU A 95 -19.20 -11.55 -2.90
CA LEU A 95 -20.36 -10.77 -2.47
C LEU A 95 -20.97 -9.91 -3.57
N HIS A 96 -20.12 -9.25 -4.38
CA HIS A 96 -20.58 -8.32 -5.40
C HIS A 96 -20.89 -8.97 -6.75
N SER A 97 -20.35 -10.15 -7.03
CA SER A 97 -20.60 -10.88 -8.27
C SER A 97 -21.72 -11.91 -8.14
N ASN A 98 -21.78 -12.61 -7.01
CA ASN A 98 -22.64 -13.77 -6.81
C ASN A 98 -23.51 -13.66 -5.54
N PHE A 99 -23.99 -12.45 -5.23
CA PHE A 99 -24.69 -12.18 -3.97
C PHE A 99 -25.87 -13.12 -3.69
N GLY A 100 -26.65 -13.47 -4.71
CA GLY A 100 -27.79 -14.40 -4.57
C GLY A 100 -27.37 -15.81 -4.19
N GLU A 101 -26.27 -16.32 -4.76
CA GLU A 101 -25.72 -17.64 -4.44
C GLU A 101 -25.03 -17.63 -3.07
N PHE A 102 -24.33 -16.56 -2.72
CA PHE A 102 -23.67 -16.39 -1.43
C PHE A 102 -24.67 -16.42 -0.27
N LEU A 103 -25.80 -15.74 -0.39
CA LEU A 103 -26.86 -15.76 0.61
C LEU A 103 -27.47 -17.17 0.77
N SER A 104 -27.59 -17.94 -0.30
CA SER A 104 -28.12 -19.30 -0.24
C SER A 104 -27.23 -20.28 0.54
N LEU A 105 -25.92 -19.97 0.68
CA LEU A 105 -25.00 -20.77 1.49
C LEU A 105 -25.17 -20.57 3.01
N PHE A 106 -25.69 -19.41 3.41
CA PHE A 106 -25.82 -19.03 4.83
C PHE A 106 -27.29 -18.98 5.30
N TYR A 107 -28.20 -18.79 4.38
CA TYR A 107 -29.62 -18.73 4.68
C TYR A 107 -30.36 -19.60 3.67
N ASP A 108 -31.15 -20.54 4.16
CA ASP A 108 -32.10 -21.32 3.37
C ASP A 108 -33.26 -20.36 2.97
N VAL A 109 -32.93 -19.32 2.17
CA VAL A 109 -33.92 -18.33 1.69
C VAL A 109 -34.47 -18.88 0.38
N PRO A 110 -35.75 -19.25 0.32
CA PRO A 110 -36.38 -19.64 -0.95
C PRO A 110 -36.27 -18.45 -1.93
N ASN A 111 -35.93 -18.73 -3.19
CA ASN A 111 -35.83 -17.79 -4.28
C ASN A 111 -37.00 -16.80 -4.25
N VAL A 112 -36.74 -15.55 -3.82
CA VAL A 112 -37.69 -14.45 -3.81
C VAL A 112 -37.26 -13.43 -4.86
N PHE A 113 -37.09 -13.91 -6.09
CA PHE A 113 -37.15 -13.02 -7.28
C PHE A 113 -37.51 -13.85 -8.52
#